data_252f940fe06990df384eaf634d15b2f4
#
_entry.id   252f940fe06990df384eaf634d15b2f4
#
_cell.length_a   1.000
_cell.length_b   1.000
_cell.length_c   1.000
_cell.angle_alpha   90.00
_cell.angle_beta   90.00
_cell.angle_gamma   90.00
#
_symmetry.space_group_name_H-M   'P 1'
#
loop_
_entity.id
_entity.type
_entity.pdbx_description
1 polymer ?
#
loop_
_entity_poly.entity_id
_entity_poly.type
_entity_poly.pdbx_seq_one_letter_code
_entity_poly.pdbx_strand_id
1 'polypeptide(L)'
;MGLDATAYRQIKKIDCVFDANGEPLDPVTRAPIEGDYVHVYLNPDFPGRADDLEDRAIYNYEDTDDAFSGGYGGYNAWREKLAKLAGYQPVPTDRFGTGRPELRHDEAAWTASGGPFWELICFSDCEGVIGAAVSAKLAQDFAQFDEQAKADEAFYVIYSQWRAAFVMAAQNGCVQFH
;
A
#
# COMPACT_ATOMS: atom_id res chain seq x y z
N MET A 1 -12.14 8.37 10.94
CA MET A 1 -10.83 8.26 10.28
C MET A 1 -10.83 6.96 9.50
N GLY A 2 -10.43 7.01 8.27
CA GLY A 2 -10.41 5.91 7.34
C GLY A 2 -9.11 5.88 6.57
N LEU A 3 -8.87 4.78 5.88
CA LEU A 3 -7.83 4.61 4.90
C LEU A 3 -8.46 4.74 3.52
N ASP A 4 -7.90 5.60 2.70
CA ASP A 4 -8.08 5.60 1.26
C ASP A 4 -6.75 5.16 0.61
N ALA A 5 -6.84 4.38 -0.45
CA ALA A 5 -5.67 3.95 -1.20
C ALA A 5 -5.95 4.06 -2.70
N THR A 6 -5.00 4.62 -3.42
CA THR A 6 -5.11 4.88 -4.86
C THR A 6 -3.93 4.25 -5.58
N ALA A 7 -4.21 3.50 -6.64
CA ALA A 7 -3.20 2.92 -7.52
C ALA A 7 -2.94 3.84 -8.72
N TYR A 8 -1.68 3.94 -9.11
CA TYR A 8 -1.21 4.69 -10.27
C TYR A 8 -0.35 3.81 -11.17
N ARG A 9 -0.38 4.03 -12.48
CA ARG A 9 0.54 3.36 -13.42
C ARG A 9 1.24 4.34 -14.34
N GLN A 10 2.38 3.87 -14.89
CA GLN A 10 3.19 4.62 -15.85
C GLN A 10 3.52 6.03 -15.33
N ILE A 11 3.96 6.07 -14.07
CA ILE A 11 4.35 7.32 -13.43
C ILE A 11 5.68 7.82 -13.97
N LYS A 12 5.80 9.14 -14.06
CA LYS A 12 7.03 9.81 -14.49
C LYS A 12 7.28 11.03 -13.60
N LYS A 13 8.46 11.09 -13.01
CA LYS A 13 8.85 12.22 -12.17
C LYS A 13 8.76 13.54 -12.94
N ILE A 14 8.19 14.54 -12.29
CA ILE A 14 8.14 15.92 -12.76
C ILE A 14 9.27 16.69 -12.08
N ASP A 15 10.10 17.37 -12.85
CA ASP A 15 11.08 18.29 -12.30
C ASP A 15 10.37 19.54 -11.78
N CYS A 16 10.48 19.79 -10.50
CA CYS A 16 9.87 20.95 -9.85
C CYS A 16 10.72 21.47 -8.69
N VAL A 17 10.38 22.68 -8.25
CA VAL A 17 10.82 23.24 -6.97
C VAL A 17 9.56 23.57 -6.17
N PHE A 18 9.65 23.52 -4.85
CA PHE A 18 8.50 23.83 -4.00
C PHE A 18 8.57 25.26 -3.47
N ASP A 19 7.44 25.93 -3.40
CA ASP A 19 7.32 27.22 -2.73
C ASP A 19 7.28 27.07 -1.18
N ALA A 20 7.10 28.18 -0.47
CA ALA A 20 7.02 28.20 1.00
C ALA A 20 5.77 27.47 1.56
N ASN A 21 4.77 27.25 0.74
CA ASN A 21 3.54 26.52 1.10
C ASN A 21 3.59 25.04 0.71
N GLY A 22 4.65 24.60 0.01
CA GLY A 22 4.80 23.24 -0.50
C GLY A 22 4.13 23.01 -1.87
N GLU A 23 3.75 24.07 -2.58
CA GLU A 23 3.20 23.98 -3.93
C GLU A 23 4.31 23.76 -4.97
N PRO A 24 4.18 22.81 -5.90
CA PRO A 24 5.19 22.55 -6.90
C PRO A 24 5.15 23.59 -8.02
N LEU A 25 6.32 24.13 -8.34
CA LEU A 25 6.52 25.13 -9.36
C LEU A 25 7.52 24.65 -10.42
N ASP A 26 7.33 25.06 -11.64
CA ASP A 26 8.33 24.90 -12.71
C ASP A 26 9.66 25.53 -12.29
N PRO A 27 10.78 24.84 -12.40
CA PRO A 27 12.07 25.31 -11.87
C PRO A 27 12.62 26.55 -12.62
N VAL A 28 12.17 26.79 -13.86
CA VAL A 28 12.63 27.89 -14.71
C VAL A 28 11.68 29.08 -14.66
N THR A 29 10.40 28.83 -14.95
CA THR A 29 9.38 29.90 -15.05
C THR A 29 8.78 30.29 -13.70
N ARG A 30 8.90 29.44 -12.69
CA ARG A 30 8.25 29.57 -11.38
C ARG A 30 6.72 29.59 -11.45
N ALA A 31 6.15 29.17 -12.57
CA ALA A 31 4.71 28.96 -12.68
C ALA A 31 4.30 27.68 -11.93
N PRO A 32 3.08 27.63 -11.35
CA PRO A 32 2.54 26.40 -10.78
C PRO A 32 2.56 25.25 -11.79
N ILE A 33 2.86 24.03 -11.33
CA ILE A 33 2.73 22.83 -12.14
C ILE A 33 1.24 22.57 -12.33
N GLU A 34 0.79 22.54 -13.59
CA GLU A 34 -0.59 22.26 -13.96
C GLU A 34 -0.80 20.76 -14.20
N GLY A 35 -2.05 20.30 -13.97
CA GLY A 35 -2.47 18.91 -14.19
C GLY A 35 -2.44 18.08 -12.92
N ASP A 36 -2.80 16.79 -13.10
CA ASP A 36 -2.87 15.83 -12.00
C ASP A 36 -1.51 15.17 -11.77
N TYR A 37 -1.13 15.05 -10.51
CA TYR A 37 0.09 14.38 -10.08
C TYR A 37 -0.09 13.68 -8.74
N VAL A 38 0.68 12.63 -8.51
CA VAL A 38 0.83 12.02 -7.20
C VAL A 38 2.03 12.65 -6.48
N HIS A 39 1.83 13.05 -5.23
CA HIS A 39 2.91 13.53 -4.34
C HIS A 39 3.37 12.35 -3.49
N VAL A 40 4.56 11.87 -3.73
CA VAL A 40 5.11 10.68 -3.06
C VAL A 40 5.58 11.03 -1.66
N TYR A 41 5.16 10.20 -0.68
CA TYR A 41 5.69 10.18 0.66
C TYR A 41 6.25 8.79 0.97
N LEU A 42 7.57 8.70 1.11
CA LEU A 42 8.23 7.48 1.56
C LEU A 42 8.15 7.40 3.07
N ASN A 43 7.28 6.54 3.57
CA ASN A 43 7.11 6.39 5.01
C ASN A 43 8.39 5.76 5.63
N PRO A 44 9.14 6.50 6.48
CA PRO A 44 10.43 6.05 7.00
C PRO A 44 10.33 4.85 7.94
N ASP A 45 9.15 4.58 8.50
CA ASP A 45 8.92 3.42 9.36
C ASP A 45 8.83 2.11 8.56
N PHE A 46 8.70 2.22 7.22
CA PHE A 46 8.55 1.07 6.31
C PHE A 46 9.56 1.12 5.15
N PRO A 47 10.86 1.02 5.43
CA PRO A 47 11.88 1.07 4.40
C PRO A 47 11.75 -0.11 3.41
N GLY A 48 12.21 0.08 2.18
CA GLY A 48 12.18 -0.94 1.14
C GLY A 48 10.81 -1.14 0.47
N ARG A 49 9.83 -0.28 0.74
CA ARG A 49 8.50 -0.38 0.11
C ARG A 49 8.42 0.32 -1.24
N ALA A 50 9.27 1.32 -1.48
CA ALA A 50 9.25 2.12 -2.70
C ALA A 50 10.64 2.71 -3.01
N ASP A 51 11.69 1.88 -2.99
CA ASP A 51 13.09 2.30 -3.25
C ASP A 51 13.31 2.78 -4.69
N ASP A 52 12.33 2.51 -5.57
CA ASP A 52 12.26 2.98 -6.94
C ASP A 52 11.69 4.41 -7.09
N LEU A 53 11.28 5.03 -5.98
CA LEU A 53 10.71 6.39 -5.96
C LEU A 53 11.56 7.33 -5.09
N GLU A 54 11.36 8.63 -5.30
CA GLU A 54 12.03 9.69 -4.53
C GLU A 54 11.03 10.34 -3.56
N ASP A 55 11.45 10.46 -2.30
CA ASP A 55 10.62 11.10 -1.28
C ASP A 55 10.33 12.56 -1.61
N ARG A 56 9.09 12.98 -1.36
CA ARG A 56 8.58 14.33 -1.62
C ARG A 56 8.64 14.78 -3.08
N ALA A 57 8.93 13.87 -4.01
CA ALA A 57 8.81 14.16 -5.44
C ALA A 57 7.37 14.05 -5.91
N ILE A 58 7.06 14.73 -7.01
CA ILE A 58 5.78 14.59 -7.69
C ILE A 58 5.96 13.83 -9.01
N TYR A 59 4.95 13.04 -9.35
CA TYR A 59 4.92 12.23 -10.56
C TYR A 59 3.60 12.43 -11.28
N ASN A 60 3.61 12.68 -12.59
CA ASN A 60 2.42 12.48 -13.41
C ASN A 60 2.18 10.99 -13.61
N TYR A 61 1.02 10.63 -14.10
CA TYR A 61 0.61 9.25 -14.35
C TYR A 61 -0.27 9.16 -15.60
N GLU A 62 -0.32 7.97 -16.20
CA GLU A 62 -1.22 7.74 -17.35
C GLU A 62 -2.61 7.32 -16.93
N ASP A 63 -2.72 6.64 -15.79
CA ASP A 63 -4.01 6.11 -15.30
C ASP A 63 -3.98 5.93 -13.77
N THR A 64 -5.17 5.96 -13.17
CA THR A 64 -5.37 5.81 -11.73
C THR A 64 -6.66 5.05 -11.43
N ASP A 65 -6.69 4.35 -10.31
CA ASP A 65 -7.88 3.63 -9.83
C ASP A 65 -7.92 3.65 -8.29
N ASP A 66 -9.13 3.80 -7.74
CA ASP A 66 -9.35 3.73 -6.29
C ASP A 66 -9.23 2.28 -5.84
N ALA A 67 -8.12 1.98 -5.18
CA ALA A 67 -7.79 0.64 -4.73
C ALA A 67 -8.63 0.19 -3.53
N PHE A 68 -8.85 1.10 -2.60
CA PHE A 68 -9.57 0.82 -1.36
C PHE A 68 -10.04 2.12 -0.70
N SER A 69 -11.24 2.07 -0.08
CA SER A 69 -11.73 3.09 0.84
C SER A 69 -12.46 2.41 2.00
N GLY A 70 -12.09 2.69 3.23
CA GLY A 70 -12.72 2.06 4.38
C GLY A 70 -12.11 2.44 5.72
N GLY A 71 -12.74 1.99 6.80
CA GLY A 71 -12.23 2.23 8.15
C GLY A 71 -11.02 1.38 8.50
N TYR A 72 -10.07 1.92 9.27
CA TYR A 72 -8.87 1.22 9.74
C TYR A 72 -9.16 -0.13 10.40
N GLY A 73 -10.23 -0.23 11.21
CA GLY A 73 -10.62 -1.47 11.85
C GLY A 73 -10.98 -2.58 10.85
N GLY A 74 -11.70 -2.23 9.79
CA GLY A 74 -12.05 -3.14 8.71
C GLY A 74 -10.82 -3.59 7.91
N TYR A 75 -9.95 -2.66 7.56
CA TYR A 75 -8.69 -2.96 6.87
C TYR A 75 -7.77 -3.86 7.71
N ASN A 76 -7.60 -3.56 9.01
CA ASN A 76 -6.79 -4.37 9.90
C ASN A 76 -7.36 -5.78 10.11
N ALA A 77 -8.69 -5.92 10.20
CA ALA A 77 -9.35 -7.23 10.25
C ALA A 77 -9.18 -8.01 8.93
N TRP A 78 -9.17 -7.32 7.81
CA TRP A 78 -8.88 -7.92 6.50
C TRP A 78 -7.42 -8.37 6.40
N ARG A 79 -6.44 -7.55 6.87
CA ARG A 79 -5.01 -7.95 6.93
C ARG A 79 -4.77 -9.19 7.79
N GLU A 80 -5.50 -9.34 8.90
CA GLU A 80 -5.45 -10.56 9.72
C GLU A 80 -5.88 -11.80 8.91
N LYS A 81 -6.97 -11.69 8.13
CA LYS A 81 -7.41 -12.76 7.24
C LYS A 81 -6.39 -13.03 6.12
N LEU A 82 -5.76 -11.99 5.58
CA LEU A 82 -4.72 -12.12 4.57
C LEU A 82 -3.49 -12.85 5.13
N ALA A 83 -3.06 -12.53 6.34
CA ALA A 83 -1.97 -13.22 7.02
C ALA A 83 -2.30 -14.69 7.29
N LYS A 84 -3.54 -14.99 7.68
CA LYS A 84 -4.02 -16.38 7.83
C LYS A 84 -3.99 -17.12 6.50
N LEU A 85 -4.47 -16.52 5.41
CA LEU A 85 -4.43 -17.08 4.06
C LEU A 85 -3.00 -17.39 3.62
N ALA A 86 -2.06 -16.47 3.90
CA ALA A 86 -0.64 -16.60 3.62
C ALA A 86 0.08 -17.69 4.43
N GLY A 87 -0.58 -18.26 5.44
CA GLY A 87 -0.05 -19.35 6.25
C GLY A 87 0.80 -18.92 7.45
N TYR A 88 0.80 -17.64 7.82
CA TYR A 88 1.45 -17.19 9.05
C TYR A 88 0.81 -17.89 10.26
N GLN A 89 1.64 -18.45 11.14
CA GLN A 89 1.15 -19.16 12.33
C GLN A 89 0.74 -18.16 13.40
N PRO A 90 -0.47 -18.31 13.99
CA PRO A 90 -0.97 -17.31 14.93
C PRO A 90 -0.15 -17.30 16.23
N VAL A 91 0.07 -16.11 16.77
CA VAL A 91 0.75 -15.89 18.05
C VAL A 91 -0.21 -15.24 19.05
N PRO A 92 -0.12 -15.56 20.36
CA PRO A 92 -0.92 -14.89 21.39
C PRO A 92 -0.51 -13.42 21.50
N THR A 93 -1.47 -12.52 21.32
CA THR A 93 -1.24 -11.06 21.32
C THR A 93 -2.28 -10.37 22.19
N ASP A 94 -1.86 -9.60 23.19
CA ASP A 94 -2.73 -8.72 23.98
C ASP A 94 -2.59 -7.27 23.47
N ARG A 95 -3.23 -6.98 22.33
CA ARG A 95 -3.16 -5.69 21.65
C ARG A 95 -3.65 -4.51 22.49
N PHE A 96 -4.52 -4.76 23.44
CA PHE A 96 -5.18 -3.72 24.24
C PHE A 96 -4.79 -3.73 25.73
N GLY A 97 -3.86 -4.59 26.14
CA GLY A 97 -3.42 -4.70 27.53
C GLY A 97 -4.55 -5.17 28.47
N THR A 98 -5.48 -5.97 27.96
CA THR A 98 -6.66 -6.45 28.73
C THR A 98 -6.38 -7.66 29.60
N GLY A 99 -5.19 -8.24 29.48
CA GLY A 99 -4.82 -9.52 30.08
C GLY A 99 -5.50 -10.73 29.40
N ARG A 100 -6.10 -10.55 28.22
CA ARG A 100 -6.79 -11.59 27.43
C ARG A 100 -6.19 -11.63 26.04
N PRO A 101 -5.08 -12.35 25.83
CA PRO A 101 -4.45 -12.45 24.52
C PRO A 101 -5.37 -13.20 23.54
N GLU A 102 -5.42 -12.70 22.31
CA GLU A 102 -6.05 -13.35 21.16
C GLU A 102 -4.97 -13.94 20.25
N LEU A 103 -5.30 -15.01 19.52
CA LEU A 103 -4.41 -15.58 18.53
C LEU A 103 -4.48 -14.74 17.25
N ARG A 104 -3.33 -14.17 16.84
CA ARG A 104 -3.21 -13.26 15.71
C ARG A 104 -2.18 -13.74 14.69
N HIS A 105 -2.60 -13.83 13.42
CA HIS A 105 -1.75 -14.21 12.30
C HIS A 105 -0.92 -13.02 11.78
N ASP A 106 -1.49 -11.81 11.75
CA ASP A 106 -0.80 -10.60 11.32
C ASP A 106 0.39 -10.26 12.24
N GLU A 107 0.29 -10.49 13.53
CA GLU A 107 1.41 -10.30 14.46
C GLU A 107 2.60 -11.24 14.16
N ALA A 108 2.34 -12.45 13.67
CA ALA A 108 3.40 -13.34 13.23
C ALA A 108 4.13 -12.79 11.99
N ALA A 109 3.42 -12.11 11.09
CA ALA A 109 4.05 -11.42 9.95
C ALA A 109 4.99 -10.30 10.40
N TRP A 110 4.62 -9.52 11.43
CA TRP A 110 5.48 -8.45 11.99
C TRP A 110 6.79 -8.98 12.57
N THR A 111 6.84 -10.21 13.03
CA THR A 111 8.06 -10.85 13.53
C THR A 111 8.86 -11.59 12.46
N ALA A 112 8.29 -11.77 11.27
CA ALA A 112 8.95 -12.38 10.12
C ALA A 112 9.81 -11.35 9.38
N SER A 113 10.77 -11.84 8.60
CA SER A 113 11.64 -11.02 7.73
C SER A 113 11.19 -11.01 6.27
N GLY A 114 9.99 -11.53 5.97
CA GLY A 114 9.45 -11.66 4.62
C GLY A 114 8.42 -12.79 4.52
N GLY A 115 7.87 -12.99 3.34
CA GLY A 115 6.88 -14.01 3.05
C GLY A 115 5.77 -13.48 2.14
N PRO A 116 4.75 -14.32 1.83
CA PRO A 116 3.62 -13.86 1.02
C PRO A 116 2.90 -12.68 1.69
N PHE A 117 2.61 -11.64 0.90
CA PHE A 117 1.95 -10.40 1.33
C PHE A 117 2.62 -9.63 2.48
N TRP A 118 3.85 -10.02 2.88
CA TRP A 118 4.53 -9.43 4.03
C TRP A 118 4.62 -7.91 3.94
N GLU A 119 4.93 -7.38 2.76
CA GLU A 119 5.10 -5.96 2.52
C GLU A 119 3.79 -5.16 2.71
N LEU A 120 2.64 -5.79 2.46
CA LEU A 120 1.32 -5.19 2.65
C LEU A 120 0.79 -5.37 4.07
N ILE A 121 0.96 -6.57 4.65
CA ILE A 121 0.53 -6.87 6.03
C ILE A 121 1.29 -5.98 7.01
N CYS A 122 2.61 -5.83 6.80
CA CYS A 122 3.50 -5.01 7.62
C CYS A 122 3.73 -3.64 6.97
N PHE A 123 2.67 -2.90 6.66
CA PHE A 123 2.72 -1.54 6.14
C PHE A 123 1.81 -0.62 6.93
N SER A 124 2.00 0.70 6.74
CA SER A 124 1.11 1.73 7.30
C SER A 124 -0.35 1.46 6.95
N ASP A 125 -1.27 1.80 7.82
CA ASP A 125 -2.71 1.82 7.55
C ASP A 125 -3.25 3.23 7.35
N CYS A 126 -2.38 4.23 7.22
CA CYS A 126 -2.78 5.63 7.07
C CYS A 126 -2.00 6.40 5.99
N GLU A 127 -0.70 6.14 5.76
CA GLU A 127 0.08 6.95 4.84
C GLU A 127 1.33 6.27 4.30
N GLY A 128 1.75 6.68 3.12
CA GLY A 128 2.96 6.21 2.44
C GLY A 128 2.67 5.60 1.08
N VAL A 129 3.71 5.10 0.42
CA VAL A 129 3.59 4.48 -0.90
C VAL A 129 4.26 3.11 -0.96
N ILE A 130 3.70 2.23 -1.78
CA ILE A 130 4.31 0.98 -2.22
C ILE A 130 4.63 1.11 -3.71
N GLY A 131 5.90 1.06 -4.08
CA GLY A 131 6.39 1.27 -5.45
C GLY A 131 6.21 0.05 -6.35
N ALA A 132 6.63 0.19 -7.62
CA ALA A 132 6.38 -0.79 -8.67
C ALA A 132 7.02 -2.16 -8.41
N ALA A 133 8.25 -2.18 -7.90
CA ALA A 133 8.96 -3.44 -7.63
C ALA A 133 8.24 -4.30 -6.58
N VAL A 134 7.82 -3.70 -5.46
CA VAL A 134 7.07 -4.37 -4.41
C VAL A 134 5.65 -4.71 -4.89
N SER A 135 5.02 -3.82 -5.65
CA SER A 135 3.71 -4.07 -6.26
C SER A 135 3.73 -5.30 -7.18
N ALA A 136 4.80 -5.50 -7.95
CA ALA A 136 4.96 -6.68 -8.81
C ALA A 136 5.05 -7.98 -7.99
N LYS A 137 5.76 -7.97 -6.86
CA LYS A 137 5.82 -9.11 -5.93
C LYS A 137 4.45 -9.38 -5.31
N LEU A 138 3.75 -8.33 -4.83
CA LEU A 138 2.41 -8.48 -4.26
C LEU A 138 1.40 -8.99 -5.29
N ALA A 139 1.45 -8.52 -6.54
CA ALA A 139 0.61 -9.02 -7.62
C ALA A 139 0.80 -10.54 -7.86
N GLN A 140 2.03 -11.05 -7.72
CA GLN A 140 2.33 -12.49 -7.79
C GLN A 140 1.74 -13.23 -6.58
N ASP A 141 1.88 -12.70 -5.37
CA ASP A 141 1.26 -13.27 -4.18
C ASP A 141 -0.26 -13.37 -4.35
N PHE A 142 -0.90 -12.29 -4.77
CA PHE A 142 -2.35 -12.27 -5.06
C PHE A 142 -2.74 -13.30 -6.13
N ALA A 143 -1.94 -13.48 -7.16
CA ALA A 143 -2.21 -14.51 -8.17
C ALA A 143 -2.06 -15.93 -7.60
N GLN A 144 -1.06 -16.17 -6.76
CA GLN A 144 -0.79 -17.48 -6.15
C GLN A 144 -1.92 -17.95 -5.22
N PHE A 145 -2.51 -17.04 -4.46
CA PHE A 145 -3.50 -17.36 -3.44
C PHE A 145 -4.96 -17.14 -3.90
N ASP A 146 -5.19 -16.78 -5.17
CA ASP A 146 -6.50 -16.37 -5.68
C ASP A 146 -7.60 -17.42 -5.46
N GLU A 147 -7.31 -18.69 -5.78
CA GLU A 147 -8.28 -19.77 -5.62
C GLU A 147 -8.66 -20.04 -4.15
N GLN A 148 -7.69 -19.92 -3.25
CA GLN A 148 -7.97 -20.08 -1.81
C GLN A 148 -8.77 -18.91 -1.25
N ALA A 149 -8.51 -17.69 -1.74
CA ALA A 149 -9.20 -16.47 -1.29
C ALA A 149 -10.69 -16.50 -1.63
N LYS A 150 -11.10 -17.14 -2.72
CA LYS A 150 -12.50 -17.30 -3.15
C LYS A 150 -13.38 -18.09 -2.17
N ALA A 151 -12.79 -18.82 -1.24
CA ALA A 151 -13.53 -19.58 -0.24
C ALA A 151 -14.30 -18.68 0.77
N ASP A 152 -13.91 -17.41 0.94
CA ASP A 152 -14.62 -16.40 1.74
C ASP A 152 -15.02 -15.25 0.80
N GLU A 153 -16.27 -15.23 0.35
CA GLU A 153 -16.79 -14.27 -0.63
C GLU A 153 -16.63 -12.81 -0.16
N ALA A 154 -16.91 -12.52 1.09
CA ALA A 154 -16.80 -11.17 1.65
C ALA A 154 -15.31 -10.70 1.72
N PHE A 155 -14.40 -11.60 2.03
CA PHE A 155 -12.97 -11.34 1.99
C PHE A 155 -12.48 -11.12 0.56
N TYR A 156 -12.98 -11.93 -0.38
CA TYR A 156 -12.55 -11.91 -1.78
C TYR A 156 -12.91 -10.61 -2.50
N VAL A 157 -13.98 -9.93 -2.13
CA VAL A 157 -14.35 -8.61 -2.70
C VAL A 157 -13.19 -7.62 -2.51
N ILE A 158 -12.69 -7.48 -1.29
CA ILE A 158 -11.57 -6.58 -0.97
C ILE A 158 -10.26 -7.12 -1.55
N TYR A 159 -10.06 -8.44 -1.50
CA TYR A 159 -8.90 -9.12 -2.07
C TYR A 159 -8.74 -8.81 -3.57
N SER A 160 -9.82 -8.87 -4.34
CA SER A 160 -9.80 -8.60 -5.77
C SER A 160 -9.49 -7.14 -6.11
N GLN A 161 -9.94 -6.20 -5.28
CA GLN A 161 -9.62 -4.77 -5.42
C GLN A 161 -8.11 -4.54 -5.22
N TRP A 162 -7.55 -5.03 -4.11
CA TRP A 162 -6.10 -4.92 -3.85
C TRP A 162 -5.25 -5.62 -4.91
N ARG A 163 -5.70 -6.79 -5.39
CA ARG A 163 -5.04 -7.48 -6.50
C ARG A 163 -4.98 -6.60 -7.75
N ALA A 164 -6.10 -5.99 -8.15
CA ALA A 164 -6.16 -5.10 -9.30
C ALA A 164 -5.22 -3.90 -9.14
N ALA A 165 -5.21 -3.28 -7.96
CA ALA A 165 -4.35 -2.16 -7.63
C ALA A 165 -2.86 -2.50 -7.79
N PHE A 166 -2.41 -3.62 -7.23
CA PHE A 166 -0.99 -4.02 -7.33
C PHE A 166 -0.61 -4.49 -8.74
N VAL A 167 -1.52 -5.11 -9.50
CA VAL A 167 -1.30 -5.40 -10.93
C VAL A 167 -1.13 -4.11 -11.74
N MET A 168 -1.91 -3.07 -11.46
CA MET A 168 -1.78 -1.76 -12.08
C MET A 168 -0.46 -1.10 -11.70
N ALA A 169 -0.17 -0.99 -10.41
CA ALA A 169 1.02 -0.33 -9.88
C ALA A 169 2.34 -1.01 -10.29
N ALA A 170 2.32 -2.33 -10.53
CA ALA A 170 3.47 -3.07 -11.07
C ALA A 170 3.91 -2.59 -12.47
N GLN A 171 3.07 -1.81 -13.18
CA GLN A 171 3.37 -1.25 -14.49
C GLN A 171 4.05 0.12 -14.36
N ASN A 172 5.20 0.19 -13.71
CA ASN A 172 5.93 1.44 -13.42
C ASN A 172 5.06 2.45 -12.68
N GLY A 173 4.47 2.03 -11.57
CA GLY A 173 3.53 2.83 -10.80
C GLY A 173 3.75 2.73 -9.29
N CYS A 174 2.73 3.08 -8.53
CA CYS A 174 2.70 2.90 -7.08
C CYS A 174 1.26 2.76 -6.57
N VAL A 175 1.13 2.26 -5.34
CA VAL A 175 -0.10 2.39 -4.55
C VAL A 175 0.18 3.36 -3.43
N GLN A 176 -0.57 4.46 -3.38
CA GLN A 176 -0.51 5.46 -2.33
C GLN A 176 -1.60 5.18 -1.28
N PHE A 177 -1.21 5.28 -0.02
CA PHE A 177 -2.06 5.20 1.17
C PHE A 177 -2.22 6.61 1.74
N HIS A 178 -3.45 7.07 2.01
CA HIS A 178 -3.76 8.43 2.47
C HIS A 178 -5.08 8.53 3.24
#